data_5d76811d3491d00890c7a19d9b6400cb
#
_entry.id   5d76811d3491d00890c7a19d9b6400cb
#
_cell.length_a   1.000
_cell.length_b   1.000
_cell.length_c   1.000
_cell.angle_alpha   90.00
_cell.angle_beta   90.00
_cell.angle_gamma   90.00
#
_symmetry.space_group_name_H-M   'P 1'
#
loop_
_entity.id
_entity.type
_entity.pdbx_description
1 polymer ?
#
loop_
_entity_poly.entity_id
_entity_poly.type
_entity_poly.pdbx_seq_one_letter_code
_entity_poly.pdbx_strand_id
1 'polypeptide(L)'
;VSRRLVCALGLFASLLGAEPEAWPPPKLVQYFRPPAEWSADFGPYRSPLIFDDGRRVTTMAAWTDRRSELVAFWQKALGPWPERLTQPRLVFFECQDRGAGVVQHRIELEVAAGVMQPAYLLQPAGSGPHPAVVVVFYAPEVSVGYDGPRPLTGQAAKFMSTGDRGKDRDFALQLARRGFVTLALGTPGDDAYRPNLHGATCQPLAYYAGMASNALTALAQRPEVDPRRIGIMGHSYGGKWALFASCFDERFACAVWSDPGVVFDESRGAVNYWEPWYLGWQPGPARRPGLVTASNPRTGPYRELVAAGRDLHELHALMAPRPFLVSGGAEDTPDRWRALNHAVAVNRLLGFDDRVAMTNRERHAPNAESNAQALEFLEGWLKQSSTAASP
;
A
#
# COMPACT_ATOMS: atom_id res chain seq x y z
N VAL A 1 -27.11 -51.71 -55.43
CA VAL A 1 -26.81 -50.32 -55.21
C VAL A 1 -26.45 -50.15 -53.71
N SER A 2 -25.13 -50.28 -53.39
CA SER A 2 -24.63 -50.15 -52.02
C SER A 2 -24.14 -48.71 -51.78
N ARG A 3 -24.73 -48.02 -50.85
CA ARG A 3 -24.24 -46.74 -50.33
C ARG A 3 -23.25 -47.02 -49.19
N ARG A 4 -22.02 -46.65 -49.36
CA ARG A 4 -21.00 -46.63 -48.29
C ARG A 4 -21.16 -45.33 -47.46
N LEU A 5 -21.42 -45.54 -46.16
CA LEU A 5 -21.40 -44.48 -45.17
C LEU A 5 -19.96 -44.18 -44.76
N VAL A 6 -19.48 -42.97 -45.01
CA VAL A 6 -18.16 -42.50 -44.54
C VAL A 6 -18.38 -41.87 -43.19
N CYS A 7 -17.89 -42.50 -42.12
CA CYS A 7 -17.83 -41.88 -40.81
C CYS A 7 -16.59 -40.92 -40.76
N ALA A 8 -16.86 -39.63 -40.69
CA ALA A 8 -15.83 -38.63 -40.35
C ALA A 8 -15.63 -38.63 -38.83
N LEU A 9 -14.50 -39.16 -38.36
CA LEU A 9 -14.05 -38.94 -36.98
C LEU A 9 -13.57 -37.50 -36.87
N GLY A 10 -14.36 -36.68 -36.21
CA GLY A 10 -13.90 -35.34 -35.75
C GLY A 10 -12.92 -35.49 -34.58
N LEU A 11 -11.67 -35.08 -34.79
CA LEU A 11 -10.72 -34.87 -33.70
C LEU A 11 -11.23 -33.67 -32.87
N PHE A 12 -11.80 -33.95 -31.68
CA PHE A 12 -11.91 -32.95 -30.63
C PHE A 12 -10.51 -32.77 -30.01
N ALA A 13 -9.81 -31.73 -30.43
CA ALA A 13 -8.64 -31.25 -29.72
C ALA A 13 -9.16 -30.64 -28.40
N SER A 14 -8.96 -31.36 -27.30
CA SER A 14 -9.20 -30.85 -25.94
C SER A 14 -8.23 -29.68 -25.72
N LEU A 15 -8.77 -28.47 -25.73
CA LEU A 15 -8.11 -27.33 -25.10
C LEU A 15 -8.09 -27.63 -23.59
N LEU A 16 -7.03 -28.31 -23.16
CA LEU A 16 -6.68 -28.38 -21.75
C LEU A 16 -6.31 -26.95 -21.35
N GLY A 17 -7.26 -26.20 -20.80
CA GLY A 17 -6.99 -24.98 -20.08
C GLY A 17 -5.98 -25.32 -18.97
N ALA A 18 -4.88 -24.59 -18.91
CA ALA A 18 -3.94 -24.71 -17.81
C ALA A 18 -4.74 -24.59 -16.49
N GLU A 19 -4.57 -25.55 -15.59
CA GLU A 19 -5.13 -25.45 -14.25
C GLU A 19 -4.67 -24.12 -13.64
N PRO A 20 -5.54 -23.39 -12.93
CA PRO A 20 -5.11 -22.15 -12.31
C PRO A 20 -3.94 -22.44 -11.38
N GLU A 21 -2.81 -21.78 -11.62
CA GLU A 21 -1.59 -21.95 -10.84
C GLU A 21 -1.92 -21.69 -9.36
N ALA A 22 -1.56 -22.63 -8.48
CA ALA A 22 -1.89 -22.55 -7.07
C ALA A 22 -1.29 -21.26 -6.47
N TRP A 23 -2.13 -20.50 -5.77
CA TRP A 23 -1.68 -19.29 -5.07
C TRP A 23 -1.40 -19.60 -3.58
N PRO A 24 -0.33 -19.08 -2.97
CA PRO A 24 0.75 -18.28 -3.59
C PRO A 24 1.67 -19.14 -4.46
N PRO A 25 2.30 -18.54 -5.52
CA PRO A 25 3.23 -19.27 -6.37
C PRO A 25 4.40 -19.81 -5.55
N PRO A 26 4.98 -20.97 -5.91
CA PRO A 26 5.98 -21.67 -5.10
C PRO A 26 7.13 -20.79 -4.60
N LYS A 27 7.58 -19.86 -5.43
CA LYS A 27 8.67 -18.92 -5.09
C LYS A 27 8.29 -17.86 -4.05
N LEU A 28 6.99 -17.57 -3.86
CA LEU A 28 6.51 -16.62 -2.85
C LEU A 28 6.05 -17.31 -1.55
N VAL A 29 5.74 -18.61 -1.56
CA VAL A 29 5.21 -19.36 -0.40
C VAL A 29 6.04 -19.13 0.86
N GLN A 30 7.38 -19.14 0.71
CA GLN A 30 8.30 -18.97 1.84
C GLN A 30 8.12 -17.62 2.57
N TYR A 31 7.67 -16.58 1.87
CA TYR A 31 7.52 -15.23 2.42
C TYR A 31 6.22 -15.03 3.21
N PHE A 32 5.29 -15.99 3.14
CA PHE A 32 4.06 -15.99 3.96
C PHE A 32 4.24 -16.66 5.32
N ARG A 33 5.45 -17.04 5.66
CA ARG A 33 5.77 -17.68 6.93
C ARG A 33 6.93 -16.98 7.62
N PRO A 34 6.81 -16.67 8.91
CA PRO A 34 7.94 -16.15 9.65
C PRO A 34 9.08 -17.18 9.66
N PRO A 35 10.35 -16.74 9.65
CA PRO A 35 11.48 -17.60 9.95
C PRO A 35 11.29 -18.31 11.30
N ALA A 36 11.86 -19.51 11.47
CA ALA A 36 11.63 -20.35 12.64
C ALA A 36 11.92 -19.62 13.96
N GLU A 37 12.93 -18.76 13.99
CA GLU A 37 13.32 -17.96 15.16
C GLU A 37 12.25 -16.93 15.59
N TRP A 38 11.38 -16.49 14.66
CA TRP A 38 10.35 -15.49 14.93
C TRP A 38 8.92 -16.07 14.90
N SER A 39 8.75 -17.35 14.63
CA SER A 39 7.44 -17.96 14.31
C SER A 39 6.42 -17.93 15.46
N ALA A 40 6.88 -17.87 16.71
CA ALA A 40 6.03 -17.80 17.91
C ALA A 40 6.32 -16.56 18.75
N ASP A 41 7.13 -15.64 18.26
CA ASP A 41 7.50 -14.42 18.97
C ASP A 41 6.56 -13.28 18.58
N PHE A 42 5.79 -12.78 19.55
CA PHE A 42 4.87 -11.65 19.38
C PHE A 42 5.46 -10.33 19.91
N GLY A 43 6.71 -10.33 20.37
CA GLY A 43 7.34 -9.15 20.94
C GLY A 43 6.59 -8.55 22.13
N PRO A 44 6.87 -7.29 22.48
CA PRO A 44 6.24 -6.61 23.60
C PRO A 44 4.87 -6.00 23.25
N TYR A 45 4.29 -6.37 22.12
CA TYR A 45 3.07 -5.75 21.59
C TYR A 45 1.82 -6.33 22.24
N ARG A 46 0.85 -5.44 22.55
CA ARG A 46 -0.47 -5.86 23.01
C ARG A 46 -1.23 -6.54 21.87
N SER A 47 -1.76 -7.74 22.12
CA SER A 47 -2.50 -8.47 21.10
C SER A 47 -3.75 -7.70 20.61
N PRO A 48 -3.95 -7.52 19.30
CA PRO A 48 -5.20 -6.99 18.76
C PRO A 48 -6.40 -7.92 18.99
N LEU A 49 -6.17 -9.17 19.36
CA LEU A 49 -7.21 -10.13 19.77
C LEU A 49 -7.62 -9.98 21.25
N ILE A 50 -7.38 -8.82 21.85
CA ILE A 50 -7.83 -8.47 23.20
C ILE A 50 -8.50 -7.10 23.13
N PHE A 51 -9.77 -7.03 23.55
CA PHE A 51 -10.51 -5.77 23.68
C PHE A 51 -9.83 -4.84 24.69
N ASP A 52 -10.18 -3.55 24.66
CA ASP A 52 -9.61 -2.59 25.62
C ASP A 52 -10.07 -2.87 27.07
N ASP A 53 -11.21 -3.55 27.25
CA ASP A 53 -11.70 -4.04 28.56
C ASP A 53 -11.08 -5.37 29.02
N GLY A 54 -10.15 -5.96 28.24
CA GLY A 54 -9.43 -7.18 28.57
C GLY A 54 -10.09 -8.49 28.09
N ARG A 55 -11.31 -8.46 27.54
CA ARG A 55 -11.95 -9.66 26.96
C ARG A 55 -11.16 -10.15 25.74
N ARG A 56 -11.16 -11.48 25.54
CA ARG A 56 -10.49 -12.10 24.39
C ARG A 56 -11.41 -12.16 23.16
N VAL A 57 -10.84 -11.93 22.00
CA VAL A 57 -11.47 -12.16 20.70
C VAL A 57 -11.21 -13.61 20.29
N THR A 58 -12.26 -14.41 20.21
CA THR A 58 -12.17 -15.85 19.91
C THR A 58 -13.04 -16.29 18.72
N THR A 59 -13.80 -15.35 18.14
CA THR A 59 -14.69 -15.61 17.00
C THR A 59 -14.58 -14.50 15.95
N MET A 60 -14.99 -14.80 14.72
CA MET A 60 -15.05 -13.79 13.64
C MET A 60 -15.97 -12.61 14.01
N ALA A 61 -17.13 -12.88 14.64
CA ALA A 61 -18.04 -11.82 15.08
C ALA A 61 -17.37 -10.90 16.11
N ALA A 62 -16.71 -11.47 17.13
CA ALA A 62 -15.96 -10.68 18.11
C ALA A 62 -14.80 -9.89 17.47
N TRP A 63 -14.19 -10.43 16.41
CA TRP A 63 -13.18 -9.68 15.65
C TRP A 63 -13.78 -8.45 14.95
N THR A 64 -14.99 -8.56 14.38
CA THR A 64 -15.67 -7.41 13.76
C THR A 64 -15.88 -6.27 14.76
N ASP A 65 -16.32 -6.60 15.98
CA ASP A 65 -16.49 -5.61 17.05
C ASP A 65 -15.14 -4.99 17.46
N ARG A 66 -14.12 -5.84 17.66
CA ARG A 66 -12.78 -5.38 18.04
C ARG A 66 -12.14 -4.52 16.96
N ARG A 67 -12.31 -4.90 15.70
CA ARG A 67 -11.84 -4.12 14.56
C ARG A 67 -12.44 -2.71 14.58
N SER A 68 -13.74 -2.61 14.83
CA SER A 68 -14.44 -1.32 14.95
C SER A 68 -13.89 -0.48 16.10
N GLU A 69 -13.60 -1.09 17.25
CA GLU A 69 -12.97 -0.44 18.40
C GLU A 69 -11.57 0.10 18.05
N LEU A 70 -10.75 -0.70 17.38
CA LEU A 70 -9.40 -0.28 16.92
C LEU A 70 -9.49 0.88 15.93
N VAL A 71 -10.36 0.80 14.93
CA VAL A 71 -10.56 1.86 13.94
C VAL A 71 -10.98 3.15 14.62
N ALA A 72 -11.95 3.10 15.52
CA ALA A 72 -12.44 4.28 16.26
C ALA A 72 -11.33 4.92 17.11
N PHE A 73 -10.53 4.10 17.81
CA PHE A 73 -9.40 4.57 18.60
C PHE A 73 -8.38 5.31 17.73
N TRP A 74 -7.92 4.68 16.65
CA TRP A 74 -6.91 5.25 15.79
C TRP A 74 -7.41 6.48 15.02
N GLN A 75 -8.65 6.48 14.52
CA GLN A 75 -9.24 7.65 13.87
C GLN A 75 -9.35 8.84 14.83
N LYS A 76 -9.73 8.59 16.08
CA LYS A 76 -9.75 9.63 17.11
C LYS A 76 -8.34 10.20 17.38
N ALA A 77 -7.33 9.34 17.48
CA ALA A 77 -5.95 9.75 17.71
C ALA A 77 -5.38 10.54 16.52
N LEU A 78 -5.73 10.16 15.30
CA LEU A 78 -5.22 10.79 14.07
C LEU A 78 -5.90 12.14 13.74
N GLY A 79 -7.00 12.48 14.43
CA GLY A 79 -7.76 13.72 14.23
C GLY A 79 -8.88 13.58 13.19
N PRO A 80 -9.56 14.69 12.82
CA PRO A 80 -10.67 14.66 11.88
C PRO A 80 -10.27 14.00 10.56
N TRP A 81 -10.92 12.87 10.25
CA TRP A 81 -10.59 12.13 9.03
C TRP A 81 -11.03 12.89 7.78
N PRO A 82 -10.20 12.99 6.74
CA PRO A 82 -10.58 13.68 5.50
C PRO A 82 -11.82 13.06 4.88
N GLU A 83 -12.68 13.94 4.33
CA GLU A 83 -13.89 13.49 3.65
C GLU A 83 -13.56 12.67 2.41
N ARG A 84 -14.30 11.56 2.23
CA ARG A 84 -14.23 10.75 1.02
C ARG A 84 -15.09 11.41 -0.07
N LEU A 85 -14.46 11.77 -1.17
CA LEU A 85 -15.15 12.31 -2.32
C LEU A 85 -15.92 11.20 -3.05
N THR A 86 -17.15 11.49 -3.44
CA THR A 86 -17.96 10.57 -4.23
C THR A 86 -17.58 10.59 -5.71
N GLN A 87 -17.12 11.72 -6.23
CA GLN A 87 -16.73 11.92 -7.62
C GLN A 87 -15.51 12.83 -7.71
N PRO A 88 -14.30 12.35 -7.33
CA PRO A 88 -13.08 13.15 -7.45
C PRO A 88 -12.80 13.48 -8.91
N ARG A 89 -12.54 14.76 -9.19
CA ARG A 89 -12.28 15.26 -10.55
C ARG A 89 -10.90 14.83 -11.02
N LEU A 90 -10.83 14.49 -12.32
CA LEU A 90 -9.59 14.25 -13.06
C LEU A 90 -9.51 15.23 -14.23
N VAL A 91 -8.42 15.99 -14.31
CA VAL A 91 -8.15 16.89 -15.41
C VAL A 91 -6.92 16.38 -16.17
N PHE A 92 -7.06 16.14 -17.46
CA PHE A 92 -6.01 15.62 -18.33
C PHE A 92 -5.29 16.75 -19.06
N PHE A 93 -3.95 16.69 -19.14
CA PHE A 93 -3.13 17.71 -19.81
C PHE A 93 -2.36 17.11 -20.97
N GLU A 94 -1.45 16.19 -20.71
CA GLU A 94 -0.51 15.64 -21.67
C GLU A 94 -0.61 14.13 -21.70
N CYS A 95 -0.36 13.53 -22.85
CA CYS A 95 -0.16 12.10 -22.96
C CYS A 95 1.19 11.80 -23.62
N GLN A 96 1.79 10.69 -23.19
CA GLN A 96 3.08 10.22 -23.69
C GLN A 96 3.03 8.72 -23.89
N ASP A 97 3.49 8.24 -25.03
CA ASP A 97 3.75 6.82 -25.26
C ASP A 97 5.01 6.40 -24.48
N ARG A 98 4.87 5.41 -23.62
CA ARG A 98 5.98 4.87 -22.77
C ARG A 98 6.51 3.53 -23.29
N GLY A 99 6.17 3.17 -24.52
CA GLY A 99 6.49 1.89 -25.15
C GLY A 99 5.68 0.71 -24.58
N ALA A 100 5.78 -0.44 -25.23
CA ALA A 100 5.03 -1.66 -24.88
C ALA A 100 3.50 -1.45 -24.79
N GLY A 101 2.95 -0.44 -25.50
CA GLY A 101 1.52 -0.09 -25.50
C GLY A 101 1.05 0.64 -24.24
N VAL A 102 1.96 1.10 -23.39
CA VAL A 102 1.62 1.90 -22.20
C VAL A 102 1.49 3.38 -22.58
N VAL A 103 0.34 3.98 -22.27
CA VAL A 103 0.09 5.42 -22.41
C VAL A 103 0.09 6.07 -21.03
N GLN A 104 0.95 7.07 -20.84
CA GLN A 104 1.03 7.88 -19.62
C GLN A 104 0.33 9.21 -19.82
N HIS A 105 -0.57 9.56 -18.91
CA HIS A 105 -1.20 10.87 -18.87
C HIS A 105 -0.68 11.66 -17.66
N ARG A 106 -0.27 12.91 -17.87
CA ARG A 106 -0.15 13.88 -16.79
C ARG A 106 -1.53 14.42 -16.49
N ILE A 107 -1.92 14.38 -15.24
CA ILE A 107 -3.24 14.79 -14.79
C ILE A 107 -3.15 15.69 -13.55
N GLU A 108 -4.24 16.34 -13.22
CA GLU A 108 -4.54 16.77 -11.85
C GLU A 108 -5.71 15.95 -11.32
N LEU A 109 -5.57 15.48 -10.08
CA LEU A 109 -6.57 14.73 -9.35
C LEU A 109 -7.08 15.55 -8.17
N GLU A 110 -8.39 15.58 -7.97
CA GLU A 110 -8.99 16.11 -6.75
C GLU A 110 -8.75 15.14 -5.59
N VAL A 111 -7.79 15.47 -4.73
CA VAL A 111 -7.34 14.62 -3.62
C VAL A 111 -8.08 14.91 -2.32
N ALA A 112 -8.68 16.09 -2.19
CA ALA A 112 -9.60 16.50 -1.12
C ALA A 112 -10.59 17.53 -1.70
N ALA A 113 -11.65 17.86 -1.01
CA ALA A 113 -12.68 18.76 -1.50
C ALA A 113 -12.08 20.10 -1.99
N GLY A 114 -12.15 20.36 -3.30
CA GLY A 114 -11.59 21.53 -3.96
C GLY A 114 -10.07 21.57 -4.09
N VAL A 115 -9.34 20.54 -3.65
CA VAL A 115 -7.88 20.47 -3.70
C VAL A 115 -7.44 19.59 -4.87
N MET A 116 -6.89 20.23 -5.89
CA MET A 116 -6.29 19.56 -7.05
C MET A 116 -4.80 19.34 -6.83
N GLN A 117 -4.29 18.17 -7.20
CA GLN A 117 -2.86 17.82 -7.09
C GLN A 117 -2.35 17.15 -8.37
N PRO A 118 -1.12 17.50 -8.83
CA PRO A 118 -0.48 16.83 -9.94
C PRO A 118 -0.30 15.32 -9.66
N ALA A 119 -0.61 14.53 -10.69
CA ALA A 119 -0.53 13.07 -10.65
C ALA A 119 -0.25 12.52 -12.05
N TYR A 120 0.01 11.23 -12.15
CA TYR A 120 0.12 10.54 -13.44
C TYR A 120 -0.78 9.32 -13.45
N LEU A 121 -1.52 9.16 -14.54
CA LEU A 121 -2.30 7.97 -14.85
C LEU A 121 -1.62 7.22 -15.98
N LEU A 122 -1.29 5.94 -15.78
CA LEU A 122 -0.75 5.08 -16.82
C LEU A 122 -1.78 4.01 -17.17
N GLN A 123 -2.02 3.86 -18.47
CA GLN A 123 -2.94 2.86 -19.02
C GLN A 123 -2.12 1.80 -19.76
N PRO A 124 -2.31 0.51 -19.47
CA PRO A 124 -1.68 -0.57 -20.21
C PRO A 124 -2.36 -0.77 -21.57
N ALA A 125 -1.73 -1.56 -22.44
CA ALA A 125 -2.37 -2.06 -23.65
C ALA A 125 -3.58 -2.95 -23.34
N GLY A 126 -4.55 -2.98 -24.26
CA GLY A 126 -5.74 -3.83 -24.17
C GLY A 126 -7.01 -3.10 -23.75
N SER A 127 -8.14 -3.79 -23.84
CA SER A 127 -9.47 -3.17 -23.69
C SER A 127 -10.01 -3.13 -22.25
N GLY A 128 -9.34 -3.79 -21.28
CA GLY A 128 -9.83 -3.87 -19.91
C GLY A 128 -11.11 -4.72 -19.70
N PRO A 129 -11.75 -4.68 -18.51
CA PRO A 129 -11.30 -3.94 -17.36
C PRO A 129 -10.03 -4.53 -16.74
N HIS A 130 -9.06 -3.66 -16.45
CA HIS A 130 -7.77 -4.03 -15.87
C HIS A 130 -7.80 -3.96 -14.35
N PRO A 131 -6.96 -4.72 -13.64
CA PRO A 131 -6.63 -4.42 -12.24
C PRO A 131 -5.89 -3.09 -12.17
N ALA A 132 -5.94 -2.42 -11.02
CA ALA A 132 -5.29 -1.14 -10.85
C ALA A 132 -4.48 -1.05 -9.55
N VAL A 133 -3.50 -0.13 -9.52
CA VAL A 133 -2.69 0.14 -8.33
C VAL A 133 -2.52 1.65 -8.14
N VAL A 134 -2.84 2.13 -6.94
CA VAL A 134 -2.43 3.46 -6.49
C VAL A 134 -0.98 3.37 -6.03
N VAL A 135 -0.10 4.16 -6.65
CA VAL A 135 1.33 4.20 -6.33
C VAL A 135 1.67 5.53 -5.67
N VAL A 136 2.17 5.48 -4.45
CA VAL A 136 2.40 6.67 -3.63
C VAL A 136 3.88 6.82 -3.26
N PHE A 137 4.42 8.04 -3.44
CA PHE A 137 5.81 8.36 -3.11
C PHE A 137 5.97 9.87 -2.85
N TYR A 138 7.19 10.35 -2.59
CA TYR A 138 7.48 11.77 -2.41
C TYR A 138 7.06 12.63 -3.62
N ALA A 139 7.31 12.14 -4.83
CA ALA A 139 6.95 12.81 -6.07
C ALA A 139 6.48 11.77 -7.09
N PRO A 140 5.37 12.00 -7.80
CA PRO A 140 4.82 11.03 -8.74
C PRO A 140 5.73 10.81 -9.96
N GLU A 141 6.57 11.79 -10.31
CA GLU A 141 7.56 11.69 -11.37
C GLU A 141 8.55 10.53 -11.17
N VAL A 142 8.91 10.26 -9.92
CA VAL A 142 9.80 9.14 -9.58
C VAL A 142 9.10 7.82 -9.87
N SER A 143 7.82 7.71 -9.46
CA SER A 143 7.04 6.47 -9.64
C SER A 143 6.74 6.13 -11.08
N VAL A 144 6.79 7.12 -11.99
CA VAL A 144 6.60 6.91 -13.43
C VAL A 144 7.91 6.87 -14.22
N GLY A 145 9.08 6.98 -13.54
CA GLY A 145 10.37 7.05 -14.21
C GLY A 145 10.36 8.18 -15.25
N TYR A 146 10.05 9.41 -14.80
CA TYR A 146 9.85 10.54 -15.70
C TYR A 146 11.08 10.83 -16.58
N ASP A 147 10.88 10.91 -17.88
CA ASP A 147 11.89 11.15 -18.91
C ASP A 147 11.48 12.26 -19.90
N GLY A 148 10.44 13.03 -19.55
CA GLY A 148 9.92 14.10 -20.38
C GLY A 148 10.79 15.38 -20.38
N PRO A 149 10.49 16.33 -21.28
CA PRO A 149 11.29 17.55 -21.47
C PRO A 149 11.07 18.61 -20.38
N ARG A 150 10.01 18.50 -19.57
CA ARG A 150 9.70 19.48 -18.53
C ARG A 150 10.75 19.42 -17.41
N PRO A 151 11.36 20.54 -17.02
CA PRO A 151 12.29 20.59 -15.89
C PRO A 151 11.59 20.11 -14.60
N LEU A 152 12.27 19.26 -13.84
CA LEU A 152 11.83 18.84 -12.54
C LEU A 152 12.25 19.84 -11.47
N THR A 153 11.38 20.05 -10.48
CA THR A 153 11.58 20.93 -9.34
C THR A 153 11.31 20.20 -8.02
N GLY A 154 11.63 20.80 -6.90
CA GLY A 154 11.29 20.30 -5.55
C GLY A 154 11.77 18.85 -5.31
N GLN A 155 10.88 18.03 -4.77
CA GLN A 155 11.15 16.62 -4.46
C GLN A 155 11.47 15.79 -5.72
N ALA A 156 10.80 16.04 -6.84
CA ALA A 156 11.05 15.33 -8.08
C ALA A 156 12.51 15.53 -8.54
N ALA A 157 13.00 16.77 -8.59
CA ALA A 157 14.39 17.07 -8.95
C ALA A 157 15.36 16.40 -7.97
N LYS A 158 15.09 16.48 -6.66
CA LYS A 158 15.93 15.88 -5.62
C LYS A 158 16.10 14.38 -5.79
N PHE A 159 15.03 13.65 -6.10
CA PHE A 159 15.09 12.18 -6.22
C PHE A 159 15.56 11.72 -7.60
N MET A 160 15.32 12.48 -8.66
CA MET A 160 15.74 12.10 -10.01
C MET A 160 17.18 12.51 -10.34
N SER A 161 17.71 13.59 -9.73
CA SER A 161 19.05 14.09 -10.00
C SER A 161 20.19 13.30 -9.36
N THR A 162 19.90 12.44 -8.40
CA THR A 162 20.91 11.70 -7.63
C THR A 162 20.98 10.23 -8.08
N GLY A 163 21.44 9.99 -9.30
CA GLY A 163 21.80 8.68 -9.87
C GLY A 163 20.93 7.47 -9.45
N ASP A 164 21.20 6.92 -8.29
CA ASP A 164 20.50 5.72 -7.79
C ASP A 164 19.15 5.99 -7.13
N ARG A 165 18.78 7.23 -6.80
CA ARG A 165 17.57 7.49 -6.02
C ARG A 165 16.27 7.32 -6.81
N GLY A 166 16.28 7.55 -8.12
CA GLY A 166 15.16 7.27 -9.02
C GLY A 166 15.12 5.82 -9.50
N LYS A 167 16.26 5.14 -9.46
CA LYS A 167 16.40 3.77 -9.95
C LYS A 167 15.55 2.80 -9.14
N ASP A 168 14.95 1.87 -9.81
CA ASP A 168 14.08 0.82 -9.22
C ASP A 168 12.88 1.37 -8.40
N ARG A 169 12.50 2.66 -8.59
CA ARG A 169 11.33 3.28 -7.95
C ARG A 169 10.21 3.65 -8.93
N ASP A 170 10.38 3.37 -10.19
CA ASP A 170 9.40 3.57 -11.26
C ASP A 170 8.28 2.52 -11.23
N PHE A 171 7.78 2.24 -10.04
CA PHE A 171 6.79 1.18 -9.77
C PHE A 171 5.52 1.32 -10.62
N ALA A 172 5.04 2.55 -10.84
CA ALA A 172 3.84 2.78 -11.65
C ALA A 172 4.07 2.37 -13.11
N LEU A 173 5.23 2.69 -13.68
CA LEU A 173 5.59 2.29 -15.04
C LEU A 173 5.80 0.78 -15.14
N GLN A 174 6.49 0.16 -14.17
CA GLN A 174 6.70 -1.29 -14.15
C GLN A 174 5.38 -2.06 -14.06
N LEU A 175 4.43 -1.60 -13.23
CA LEU A 175 3.09 -2.18 -13.11
C LEU A 175 2.27 -1.98 -14.39
N ALA A 176 2.31 -0.79 -15.00
CA ALA A 176 1.59 -0.54 -16.24
C ALA A 176 2.06 -1.46 -17.38
N ARG A 177 3.38 -1.68 -17.49
CA ARG A 177 3.96 -2.65 -18.43
C ARG A 177 3.54 -4.10 -18.17
N ARG A 178 3.06 -4.37 -16.96
CA ARG A 178 2.49 -5.67 -16.55
C ARG A 178 0.97 -5.72 -16.64
N GLY A 179 0.32 -4.73 -17.27
CA GLY A 179 -1.12 -4.74 -17.55
C GLY A 179 -2.00 -4.18 -16.44
N PHE A 180 -1.46 -3.34 -15.55
CA PHE A 180 -2.23 -2.60 -14.55
C PHE A 180 -2.51 -1.18 -15.02
N VAL A 181 -3.68 -0.66 -14.72
CA VAL A 181 -3.87 0.79 -14.66
C VAL A 181 -3.19 1.30 -13.39
N THR A 182 -2.34 2.32 -13.49
CA THR A 182 -1.66 2.88 -12.31
C THR A 182 -1.93 4.36 -12.16
N LEU A 183 -2.12 4.80 -10.92
CA LEU A 183 -2.29 6.19 -10.55
C LEU A 183 -1.19 6.58 -9.55
N ALA A 184 -0.23 7.37 -10.02
CA ALA A 184 0.91 7.80 -9.23
C ALA A 184 0.65 9.15 -8.56
N LEU A 185 0.78 9.21 -7.23
CA LEU A 185 0.61 10.39 -6.39
C LEU A 185 1.90 10.76 -5.67
N GLY A 186 2.09 12.08 -5.46
CA GLY A 186 3.13 12.66 -4.61
C GLY A 186 2.59 13.23 -3.30
N THR A 187 3.50 13.58 -2.39
CA THR A 187 3.15 14.31 -1.17
C THR A 187 2.64 15.73 -1.51
N PRO A 188 1.69 16.27 -0.75
CA PRO A 188 1.16 17.61 -1.02
C PRO A 188 2.20 18.69 -0.70
N GLY A 189 2.38 19.63 -1.64
CA GLY A 189 3.37 20.70 -1.57
C GLY A 189 4.76 20.29 -2.08
N ASP A 190 5.68 21.25 -2.05
CA ASP A 190 7.03 21.08 -2.62
C ASP A 190 8.03 20.40 -1.68
N ASP A 191 7.69 20.29 -0.40
CA ASP A 191 8.52 19.69 0.64
C ASP A 191 7.71 18.69 1.47
N ALA A 192 8.05 17.41 1.33
CA ALA A 192 7.40 16.32 2.07
C ALA A 192 7.55 16.45 3.61
N TYR A 193 8.58 17.15 4.08
CA TYR A 193 8.79 17.41 5.51
C TYR A 193 8.02 18.65 6.02
N ARG A 194 7.36 19.36 5.11
CA ARG A 194 6.47 20.49 5.40
C ARG A 194 5.22 20.40 4.52
N PRO A 195 4.43 19.33 4.67
CA PRO A 195 3.32 19.08 3.78
C PRO A 195 2.26 20.17 3.88
N ASN A 196 1.71 20.56 2.74
CA ASN A 196 0.56 21.43 2.69
C ASN A 196 -0.71 20.60 2.89
N LEU A 197 -1.28 20.63 4.08
CA LEU A 197 -2.52 19.92 4.41
C LEU A 197 -3.78 20.72 4.08
N HIS A 198 -3.67 21.85 3.39
CA HIS A 198 -4.80 22.70 2.97
C HIS A 198 -5.78 23.05 4.10
N GLY A 199 -5.25 23.31 5.29
CA GLY A 199 -6.03 23.66 6.47
C GLY A 199 -6.63 22.48 7.24
N ALA A 200 -6.39 21.23 6.83
CA ALA A 200 -6.79 20.08 7.61
C ALA A 200 -6.04 20.04 8.95
N THR A 201 -6.74 19.61 10.01
CA THR A 201 -6.21 19.54 11.38
C THR A 201 -5.93 18.11 11.84
N CYS A 202 -6.05 17.13 10.94
CA CYS A 202 -5.63 15.76 11.18
C CYS A 202 -4.11 15.59 11.06
N GLN A 203 -3.62 14.43 11.48
CA GLN A 203 -2.22 14.07 11.25
C GLN A 203 -1.90 13.91 9.75
N PRO A 204 -0.67 14.26 9.30
CA PRO A 204 -0.30 14.13 7.89
C PRO A 204 -0.58 12.75 7.30
N LEU A 205 -0.28 11.65 8.01
CA LEU A 205 -0.57 10.31 7.52
C LEU A 205 -2.07 10.01 7.36
N ALA A 206 -2.95 10.63 8.15
CA ALA A 206 -4.40 10.53 7.94
C ALA A 206 -4.84 11.32 6.69
N TYR A 207 -4.27 12.51 6.47
CA TYR A 207 -4.53 13.29 5.27
C TYR A 207 -4.12 12.52 4.00
N TYR A 208 -2.93 11.93 4.00
CA TYR A 208 -2.44 11.12 2.88
C TYR A 208 -3.30 9.88 2.64
N ALA A 209 -3.73 9.21 3.70
CA ALA A 209 -4.66 8.08 3.57
C ALA A 209 -5.97 8.51 2.89
N GLY A 210 -6.51 9.69 3.24
CA GLY A 210 -7.66 10.29 2.59
C GLY A 210 -7.42 10.58 1.10
N MET A 211 -6.25 11.15 0.76
CA MET A 211 -5.85 11.37 -0.65
C MET A 211 -5.83 10.07 -1.45
N ALA A 212 -5.25 9.00 -0.89
CA ALA A 212 -5.20 7.69 -1.55
C ALA A 212 -6.60 7.06 -1.67
N SER A 213 -7.48 7.25 -0.69
CA SER A 213 -8.89 6.84 -0.74
C SER A 213 -9.65 7.53 -1.87
N ASN A 214 -9.38 8.83 -2.11
CA ASN A 214 -9.97 9.59 -3.20
C ASN A 214 -9.38 9.18 -4.56
N ALA A 215 -8.08 8.85 -4.62
CA ALA A 215 -7.45 8.25 -5.80
C ALA A 215 -8.06 6.88 -6.16
N LEU A 216 -8.31 6.03 -5.16
CA LEU A 216 -9.02 4.77 -5.38
C LEU A 216 -10.41 5.02 -5.93
N THR A 217 -11.16 6.00 -5.38
CA THR A 217 -12.51 6.34 -5.87
C THR A 217 -12.45 6.78 -7.34
N ALA A 218 -11.47 7.61 -7.71
CA ALA A 218 -11.27 8.04 -9.10
C ALA A 218 -10.98 6.86 -10.03
N LEU A 219 -10.11 5.93 -9.62
CA LEU A 219 -9.83 4.70 -10.39
C LEU A 219 -11.05 3.81 -10.53
N ALA A 220 -11.80 3.59 -9.44
CA ALA A 220 -12.96 2.69 -9.43
C ALA A 220 -14.10 3.15 -10.34
N GLN A 221 -14.13 4.43 -10.74
CA GLN A 221 -15.14 4.99 -11.63
C GLN A 221 -14.74 4.94 -13.11
N ARG A 222 -13.54 4.48 -13.40
CA ARG A 222 -13.05 4.40 -14.79
C ARG A 222 -13.52 3.10 -15.45
N PRO A 223 -14.06 3.16 -16.68
CA PRO A 223 -14.59 1.98 -17.38
C PRO A 223 -13.52 0.93 -17.68
N GLU A 224 -12.25 1.33 -17.79
CA GLU A 224 -11.13 0.42 -18.02
C GLU A 224 -10.57 -0.23 -16.76
N VAL A 225 -11.11 0.06 -15.56
CA VAL A 225 -10.66 -0.48 -14.27
C VAL A 225 -11.69 -1.42 -13.67
N ASP A 226 -11.28 -2.60 -13.17
CA ASP A 226 -12.12 -3.40 -12.30
C ASP A 226 -12.06 -2.84 -10.87
N PRO A 227 -13.15 -2.27 -10.33
CA PRO A 227 -13.15 -1.61 -9.03
C PRO A 227 -12.91 -2.56 -7.85
N ARG A 228 -13.03 -3.87 -8.06
CA ARG A 228 -12.77 -4.90 -7.03
C ARG A 228 -11.29 -5.30 -6.98
N ARG A 229 -10.48 -4.88 -7.95
CA ARG A 229 -9.09 -5.28 -8.13
C ARG A 229 -8.15 -4.07 -8.10
N ILE A 230 -8.29 -3.25 -7.05
CA ILE A 230 -7.45 -2.06 -6.84
C ILE A 230 -6.58 -2.28 -5.62
N GLY A 231 -5.26 -2.24 -5.81
CA GLY A 231 -4.26 -2.30 -4.74
C GLY A 231 -3.58 -0.96 -4.49
N ILE A 232 -2.68 -0.95 -3.51
CA ILE A 232 -1.82 0.20 -3.22
C ILE A 232 -0.39 -0.24 -2.98
N MET A 233 0.56 0.57 -3.43
CA MET A 233 1.99 0.36 -3.21
C MET A 233 2.71 1.67 -2.93
N GLY A 234 3.69 1.63 -2.02
CA GLY A 234 4.58 2.75 -1.78
C GLY A 234 5.89 2.31 -1.15
N HIS A 235 6.92 3.15 -1.27
CA HIS A 235 8.24 2.92 -0.71
C HIS A 235 8.60 4.03 0.29
N SER A 236 9.27 3.67 1.40
CA SER A 236 9.75 4.63 2.40
C SER A 236 8.59 5.47 2.95
N TYR A 237 8.60 6.78 2.76
CA TYR A 237 7.48 7.67 3.08
C TYR A 237 6.18 7.21 2.42
N GLY A 238 6.26 6.85 1.13
CA GLY A 238 5.11 6.27 0.41
C GLY A 238 4.67 4.93 1.00
N GLY A 239 5.59 4.15 1.56
CA GLY A 239 5.26 2.91 2.29
C GLY A 239 4.46 3.18 3.57
N LYS A 240 4.82 4.22 4.35
CA LYS A 240 4.01 4.69 5.49
C LYS A 240 2.62 5.13 5.03
N TRP A 241 2.55 5.88 3.95
CA TRP A 241 1.29 6.31 3.34
C TRP A 241 0.43 5.12 2.90
N ALA A 242 1.01 4.17 2.15
CA ALA A 242 0.30 2.97 1.68
C ALA A 242 -0.22 2.11 2.85
N LEU A 243 0.54 1.99 3.95
CA LEU A 243 0.14 1.31 5.17
C LEU A 243 -1.11 1.96 5.75
N PHE A 244 -1.07 3.26 6.05
CA PHE A 244 -2.21 3.95 6.65
C PHE A 244 -3.43 3.92 5.71
N ALA A 245 -3.26 4.17 4.41
CA ALA A 245 -4.36 4.14 3.46
C ALA A 245 -5.05 2.77 3.40
N SER A 246 -4.28 1.70 3.24
CA SER A 246 -4.84 0.35 3.09
C SER A 246 -5.48 -0.19 4.38
N CYS A 247 -4.94 0.17 5.54
CA CYS A 247 -5.50 -0.26 6.82
C CYS A 247 -6.87 0.38 7.11
N PHE A 248 -7.08 1.63 6.67
CA PHE A 248 -8.33 2.37 6.95
C PHE A 248 -9.33 2.36 5.79
N ASP A 249 -8.93 2.02 4.57
CA ASP A 249 -9.86 1.88 3.44
C ASP A 249 -9.89 0.43 2.93
N GLU A 250 -10.95 -0.28 3.28
CA GLU A 250 -11.15 -1.69 2.94
C GLU A 250 -11.34 -1.95 1.45
N ARG A 251 -11.53 -0.93 0.63
CA ARG A 251 -11.65 -1.07 -0.81
C ARG A 251 -10.32 -1.39 -1.50
N PHE A 252 -9.18 -1.13 -0.85
CA PHE A 252 -7.90 -1.66 -1.33
C PHE A 252 -7.88 -3.18 -1.17
N ALA A 253 -7.89 -3.90 -2.28
CA ALA A 253 -7.93 -5.36 -2.29
C ALA A 253 -6.65 -6.00 -1.73
N CYS A 254 -5.49 -5.36 -1.92
CA CYS A 254 -4.20 -5.75 -1.31
C CYS A 254 -3.26 -4.55 -1.20
N ALA A 255 -2.14 -4.73 -0.49
CA ALA A 255 -1.15 -3.68 -0.32
C ALA A 255 0.29 -4.19 -0.35
N VAL A 256 1.23 -3.35 -0.84
CA VAL A 256 2.67 -3.53 -0.68
C VAL A 256 3.25 -2.33 0.05
N TRP A 257 3.91 -2.59 1.18
CA TRP A 257 4.60 -1.60 2.00
C TRP A 257 6.10 -1.83 1.88
N SER A 258 6.76 -1.02 1.05
CA SER A 258 8.20 -1.18 0.82
C SER A 258 8.99 -0.35 1.83
N ASP A 259 9.50 -1.04 2.84
CA ASP A 259 10.45 -0.57 3.86
C ASP A 259 10.04 0.74 4.56
N PRO A 260 8.79 0.85 5.06
CA PRO A 260 8.31 2.07 5.74
C PRO A 260 8.77 2.19 7.19
N GLY A 261 9.25 1.12 7.81
CA GLY A 261 9.27 0.96 9.26
C GLY A 261 7.87 0.58 9.77
N VAL A 262 7.57 -0.72 9.90
CA VAL A 262 6.23 -1.21 10.27
C VAL A 262 5.96 -1.19 11.78
N VAL A 263 6.85 -0.63 12.58
CA VAL A 263 6.70 -0.46 14.03
C VAL A 263 7.25 0.90 14.48
N PHE A 264 6.90 1.33 15.68
CA PHE A 264 7.54 2.48 16.34
C PHE A 264 8.89 2.04 16.93
N ASP A 265 9.97 2.57 16.37
CA ASP A 265 11.34 2.23 16.80
C ASP A 265 12.18 3.50 16.94
N GLU A 266 12.19 4.08 18.15
CA GLU A 266 12.87 5.34 18.42
C GLU A 266 14.42 5.23 18.45
N SER A 267 14.96 4.01 18.41
CA SER A 267 16.39 3.78 18.30
C SER A 267 16.92 4.08 16.89
N ARG A 268 16.03 4.18 15.90
CA ARG A 268 16.34 4.30 14.48
C ARG A 268 15.77 5.59 13.91
N GLY A 269 16.64 6.53 13.55
CA GLY A 269 16.24 7.83 13.03
C GLY A 269 15.44 7.80 11.73
N ALA A 270 15.50 6.71 10.97
CA ALA A 270 14.76 6.53 9.72
C ALA A 270 13.32 6.05 9.94
N VAL A 271 13.03 5.39 11.07
CA VAL A 271 11.68 4.95 11.49
C VAL A 271 10.99 6.05 12.29
N ASN A 272 10.83 7.21 11.72
CA ASN A 272 10.57 8.48 12.39
C ASN A 272 9.10 8.91 12.46
N TYR A 273 8.21 8.06 12.97
CA TYR A 273 6.76 8.38 13.10
C TYR A 273 6.47 9.54 14.08
N TRP A 274 7.39 9.89 14.95
CA TRP A 274 7.27 11.00 15.91
C TRP A 274 7.41 12.40 15.29
N GLU A 275 7.81 12.49 14.03
CA GLU A 275 8.01 13.76 13.37
C GLU A 275 6.68 14.45 13.02
N PRO A 276 6.67 15.81 12.96
CA PRO A 276 5.46 16.57 12.67
C PRO A 276 4.83 16.30 11.29
N TRP A 277 5.58 15.74 10.36
CA TRP A 277 5.08 15.33 9.04
C TRP A 277 4.53 13.90 8.99
N TYR A 278 4.42 13.26 10.16
CA TYR A 278 3.81 11.93 10.31
C TYR A 278 2.70 11.94 11.38
N LEU A 279 3.05 11.65 12.66
CA LEU A 279 2.12 11.53 13.79
C LEU A 279 2.45 12.47 14.96
N GLY A 280 3.52 13.27 14.80
CA GLY A 280 3.97 14.22 15.82
C GLY A 280 3.42 15.63 15.66
N TRP A 281 2.53 15.87 14.70
CA TRP A 281 1.96 17.21 14.50
C TRP A 281 1.05 17.63 15.65
N GLN A 282 1.19 18.88 16.08
CA GLN A 282 0.31 19.53 17.03
C GLN A 282 0.26 21.03 16.74
N PRO A 283 -0.80 21.75 17.16
CA PRO A 283 -0.83 23.21 17.09
C PRO A 283 0.32 23.85 17.88
N GLY A 284 0.85 24.96 17.36
CA GLY A 284 1.96 25.70 17.99
C GLY A 284 3.32 25.42 17.37
N PRO A 285 4.42 25.71 18.10
CA PRO A 285 5.76 25.49 17.59
C PRO A 285 6.01 24.02 17.24
N ALA A 286 6.48 23.77 16.01
CA ALA A 286 6.82 22.43 15.57
C ALA A 286 8.02 21.88 16.37
N ARG A 287 7.98 20.59 16.68
CA ARG A 287 9.11 19.84 17.20
C ARG A 287 10.29 19.93 16.21
N ARG A 288 11.52 20.01 16.73
CA ARG A 288 12.71 19.95 15.88
C ARG A 288 12.91 18.55 15.31
N PRO A 289 13.33 18.41 14.03
CA PRO A 289 13.65 17.10 13.47
C PRO A 289 14.77 16.39 14.28
N GLY A 290 14.71 15.05 14.30
CA GLY A 290 15.72 14.20 14.94
C GLY A 290 15.15 13.25 15.99
N LEU A 291 16.00 12.50 16.63
CA LEU A 291 15.60 11.47 17.60
C LEU A 291 14.80 12.05 18.79
N VAL A 292 13.97 11.20 19.36
CA VAL A 292 13.28 11.49 20.61
C VAL A 292 14.28 11.48 21.76
N THR A 293 14.35 12.57 22.49
CA THR A 293 15.23 12.74 23.66
C THR A 293 14.52 13.56 24.73
N ALA A 294 15.09 13.67 25.93
CA ALA A 294 14.57 14.53 26.99
C ALA A 294 14.47 16.01 26.56
N SER A 295 15.40 16.48 25.72
CA SER A 295 15.42 17.86 25.18
C SER A 295 14.64 18.02 23.87
N ASN A 296 14.16 16.94 23.27
CA ASN A 296 13.36 16.90 22.05
C ASN A 296 12.27 15.81 22.17
N PRO A 297 11.29 15.99 23.07
CA PRO A 297 10.34 14.95 23.44
C PRO A 297 9.32 14.65 22.33
N ARG A 298 8.56 13.58 22.52
CA ARG A 298 7.41 13.23 21.70
C ARG A 298 6.37 14.33 21.71
N THR A 299 5.74 14.59 20.57
CA THR A 299 4.66 15.57 20.41
C THR A 299 3.46 14.96 19.72
N GLY A 300 2.34 15.67 19.74
CA GLY A 300 1.10 15.25 19.07
C GLY A 300 0.61 13.87 19.50
N PRO A 301 -0.23 13.25 18.67
CA PRO A 301 -0.79 11.92 18.93
C PRO A 301 0.26 10.83 19.12
N TYR A 302 1.42 10.93 18.50
CA TYR A 302 2.49 9.95 18.71
C TYR A 302 2.84 9.76 20.18
N ARG A 303 2.92 10.86 20.96
CA ARG A 303 3.13 10.81 22.41
C ARG A 303 2.08 9.98 23.13
N GLU A 304 0.81 10.17 22.75
CA GLU A 304 -0.32 9.50 23.39
C GLU A 304 -0.41 8.02 22.99
N LEU A 305 -0.13 7.71 21.72
CA LEU A 305 -0.07 6.33 21.23
C LEU A 305 0.97 5.52 21.98
N VAL A 306 2.20 6.04 22.09
CA VAL A 306 3.27 5.35 22.82
C VAL A 306 2.94 5.22 24.31
N ALA A 307 2.40 6.27 24.95
CA ALA A 307 1.99 6.21 26.35
C ALA A 307 0.87 5.19 26.62
N ALA A 308 -0.01 4.96 25.64
CA ALA A 308 -1.07 3.96 25.68
C ALA A 308 -0.61 2.54 25.30
N GLY A 309 0.68 2.34 25.00
CA GLY A 309 1.23 1.05 24.55
C GLY A 309 0.69 0.61 23.18
N ARG A 310 0.30 1.57 22.34
CA ARG A 310 -0.17 1.30 20.97
C ARG A 310 0.98 1.35 19.99
N ASP A 311 0.91 0.52 18.96
CA ASP A 311 1.88 0.50 17.86
C ASP A 311 1.20 0.03 16.57
N LEU A 312 1.90 0.16 15.45
CA LEU A 312 1.39 -0.09 14.09
C LEU A 312 0.92 -1.53 13.85
N HIS A 313 1.34 -2.50 14.66
CA HIS A 313 0.85 -3.88 14.58
C HIS A 313 -0.69 -3.97 14.69
N GLU A 314 -1.34 -3.03 15.38
CA GLU A 314 -2.79 -2.93 15.41
C GLU A 314 -3.38 -2.54 14.04
N LEU A 315 -2.69 -1.65 13.30
CA LEU A 315 -3.08 -1.29 11.93
C LEU A 315 -2.86 -2.45 10.97
N HIS A 316 -1.76 -3.22 11.11
CA HIS A 316 -1.55 -4.42 10.30
C HIS A 316 -2.73 -5.40 10.44
N ALA A 317 -3.24 -5.55 11.65
CA ALA A 317 -4.39 -6.42 11.92
C ALA A 317 -5.67 -5.93 11.20
N LEU A 318 -5.84 -4.62 10.98
CA LEU A 318 -6.97 -4.07 10.24
C LEU A 318 -6.98 -4.46 8.75
N MET A 319 -5.86 -4.92 8.20
CA MET A 319 -5.82 -5.47 6.85
C MET A 319 -6.61 -6.78 6.72
N ALA A 320 -6.70 -7.58 7.78
CA ALA A 320 -7.35 -8.89 7.71
C ALA A 320 -8.83 -8.79 7.27
N PRO A 321 -9.29 -9.64 6.32
CA PRO A 321 -8.55 -10.74 5.68
C PRO A 321 -7.81 -10.35 4.39
N ARG A 322 -7.66 -9.07 4.08
CA ARG A 322 -7.00 -8.60 2.85
C ARG A 322 -5.48 -8.80 2.95
N PRO A 323 -4.84 -9.30 1.87
CA PRO A 323 -3.42 -9.60 1.89
C PRO A 323 -2.54 -8.35 1.83
N PHE A 324 -1.37 -8.43 2.45
CA PHE A 324 -0.33 -7.43 2.30
C PHE A 324 1.07 -8.03 2.33
N LEU A 325 2.00 -7.33 1.69
CA LEU A 325 3.42 -7.64 1.67
C LEU A 325 4.22 -6.50 2.29
N VAL A 326 5.05 -6.80 3.28
CA VAL A 326 6.15 -5.95 3.71
C VAL A 326 7.38 -6.29 2.87
N SER A 327 7.76 -5.42 1.92
CA SER A 327 9.01 -5.55 1.19
C SER A 327 10.12 -4.87 2.01
N GLY A 328 10.59 -5.56 3.05
CA GLY A 328 11.52 -5.05 4.03
C GLY A 328 12.92 -4.76 3.50
N GLY A 329 13.65 -3.96 4.24
CA GLY A 329 15.01 -3.55 3.97
C GLY A 329 15.68 -3.08 5.26
N ALA A 330 16.46 -2.00 5.19
CA ALA A 330 17.17 -1.48 6.36
C ALA A 330 16.24 -0.98 7.48
N GLU A 331 15.01 -0.59 7.17
CA GLU A 331 14.03 -0.13 8.16
C GLU A 331 13.21 -1.29 8.75
N ASP A 332 12.88 -2.28 7.91
CA ASP A 332 12.07 -3.44 8.27
C ASP A 332 12.89 -4.72 8.12
N THR A 333 13.69 -5.01 9.13
CA THR A 333 14.50 -6.23 9.27
C THR A 333 13.64 -7.44 9.66
N PRO A 334 14.11 -8.69 9.52
CA PRO A 334 13.31 -9.90 9.77
C PRO A 334 12.65 -9.98 11.15
N ASP A 335 13.22 -9.33 12.18
CA ASP A 335 12.64 -9.26 13.52
C ASP A 335 11.27 -8.56 13.59
N ARG A 336 10.88 -7.81 12.52
CA ARG A 336 9.54 -7.21 12.40
C ARG A 336 8.43 -8.25 12.31
N TRP A 337 8.77 -9.52 12.05
CA TRP A 337 7.81 -10.62 12.18
C TRP A 337 7.15 -10.68 13.56
N ARG A 338 7.79 -10.20 14.63
CA ARG A 338 7.17 -10.06 15.94
C ARG A 338 5.87 -9.26 15.91
N ALA A 339 5.88 -8.15 15.20
CA ALA A 339 4.69 -7.31 15.00
C ALA A 339 3.70 -7.92 13.99
N LEU A 340 4.20 -8.50 12.90
CA LEU A 340 3.39 -9.10 11.83
C LEU A 340 2.66 -10.37 12.31
N ASN A 341 3.21 -11.12 13.26
CA ASN A 341 2.57 -12.30 13.85
C ASN A 341 1.20 -11.99 14.47
N HIS A 342 0.97 -10.76 14.91
CA HIS A 342 -0.34 -10.31 15.37
C HIS A 342 -1.37 -10.28 14.25
N ALA A 343 -1.00 -9.81 13.07
CA ALA A 343 -1.86 -9.87 11.89
C ALA A 343 -2.04 -11.29 11.38
N VAL A 344 -1.00 -12.14 11.44
CA VAL A 344 -1.11 -13.58 11.16
C VAL A 344 -2.12 -14.25 12.09
N ALA A 345 -2.07 -13.95 13.39
CA ALA A 345 -3.00 -14.52 14.38
C ALA A 345 -4.46 -14.12 14.09
N VAL A 346 -4.70 -12.85 13.70
CA VAL A 346 -6.03 -12.40 13.30
C VAL A 346 -6.50 -13.12 12.04
N ASN A 347 -5.64 -13.24 11.01
CA ASN A 347 -6.00 -13.95 9.79
C ASN A 347 -6.32 -15.42 10.05
N ARG A 348 -5.56 -16.10 10.92
CA ARG A 348 -5.86 -17.48 11.34
C ARG A 348 -7.20 -17.62 12.02
N LEU A 349 -7.58 -16.67 12.89
CA LEU A 349 -8.92 -16.63 13.47
C LEU A 349 -10.01 -16.54 12.39
N LEU A 350 -9.72 -15.87 11.26
CA LEU A 350 -10.62 -15.75 10.12
C LEU A 350 -10.51 -16.90 9.11
N GLY A 351 -9.62 -17.90 9.35
CA GLY A 351 -9.45 -19.06 8.47
C GLY A 351 -8.44 -18.90 7.34
N PHE A 352 -7.51 -17.93 7.43
CA PHE A 352 -6.51 -17.67 6.41
C PHE A 352 -5.08 -17.76 6.95
N ASP A 353 -4.20 -18.45 6.21
CA ASP A 353 -2.77 -18.61 6.57
C ASP A 353 -1.80 -17.89 5.60
N ASP A 354 -2.32 -17.27 4.54
CA ASP A 354 -1.57 -16.74 3.40
C ASP A 354 -1.86 -15.25 3.11
N ARG A 355 -2.13 -14.44 4.15
CA ARG A 355 -2.50 -13.02 3.98
C ARG A 355 -1.39 -12.05 4.36
N VAL A 356 -0.39 -12.51 5.09
CA VAL A 356 0.74 -11.68 5.57
C VAL A 356 2.03 -12.22 4.99
N ALA A 357 2.72 -11.40 4.23
CA ALA A 357 4.01 -11.76 3.64
C ALA A 357 5.08 -10.73 3.99
N MET A 358 6.33 -11.19 4.09
CA MET A 358 7.49 -10.33 4.24
C MET A 358 8.67 -10.86 3.43
N THR A 359 9.24 -10.01 2.58
CA THR A 359 10.54 -10.21 1.94
C THR A 359 11.55 -9.26 2.56
N ASN A 360 12.84 -9.55 2.44
CA ASN A 360 13.89 -8.69 2.98
C ASN A 360 15.02 -8.48 1.98
N ARG A 361 15.57 -7.28 1.99
CA ARG A 361 16.81 -6.88 1.32
C ARG A 361 17.71 -6.14 2.31
N GLU A 362 18.98 -6.10 2.03
CA GLU A 362 19.96 -5.47 2.94
C GLU A 362 19.76 -3.95 3.09
N ARG A 363 19.45 -3.27 1.98
CA ARG A 363 19.41 -1.81 1.93
C ARG A 363 18.00 -1.26 1.95
N HIS A 364 17.83 -0.01 2.37
CA HIS A 364 16.58 0.72 2.26
C HIS A 364 16.08 0.83 0.81
N ALA A 365 16.97 1.19 -0.12
CA ALA A 365 16.62 1.32 -1.52
C ALA A 365 16.09 -0.01 -2.11
N PRO A 366 15.00 0.01 -2.89
CA PRO A 366 14.55 -1.15 -3.62
C PRO A 366 15.57 -1.55 -4.69
N ASN A 367 15.50 -2.80 -5.14
CA ASN A 367 16.32 -3.36 -6.21
C ASN A 367 15.44 -4.21 -7.13
N ALA A 368 16.01 -4.71 -8.22
CA ALA A 368 15.28 -5.52 -9.20
C ALA A 368 14.59 -6.75 -8.59
N GLU A 369 15.25 -7.43 -7.63
CA GLU A 369 14.70 -8.61 -6.96
C GLU A 369 13.51 -8.25 -6.07
N SER A 370 13.65 -7.28 -5.17
CA SER A 370 12.56 -6.84 -4.30
C SER A 370 11.38 -6.28 -5.10
N ASN A 371 11.64 -5.64 -6.24
CA ASN A 371 10.60 -5.19 -7.15
C ASN A 371 9.88 -6.37 -7.79
N ALA A 372 10.62 -7.36 -8.30
CA ALA A 372 10.00 -8.56 -8.87
C ALA A 372 9.07 -9.24 -7.86
N GLN A 373 9.50 -9.43 -6.62
CA GLN A 373 8.70 -10.02 -5.54
C GLN A 373 7.42 -9.20 -5.26
N ALA A 374 7.54 -7.87 -5.16
CA ALA A 374 6.42 -6.98 -4.91
C ALA A 374 5.39 -6.98 -6.06
N LEU A 375 5.89 -6.93 -7.30
CA LEU A 375 5.06 -6.94 -8.49
C LEU A 375 4.35 -8.29 -8.69
N GLU A 376 5.03 -9.40 -8.44
CA GLU A 376 4.41 -10.74 -8.47
C GLU A 376 3.35 -10.92 -7.39
N PHE A 377 3.56 -10.37 -6.19
CA PHE A 377 2.55 -10.34 -5.15
C PHE A 377 1.28 -9.62 -5.62
N LEU A 378 1.42 -8.42 -6.20
CA LEU A 378 0.29 -7.67 -6.74
C LEU A 378 -0.39 -8.39 -7.92
N GLU A 379 0.38 -8.99 -8.80
CA GLU A 379 -0.15 -9.79 -9.91
C GLU A 379 -0.99 -10.96 -9.42
N GLY A 380 -0.48 -11.70 -8.45
CA GLY A 380 -1.18 -12.83 -7.89
C GLY A 380 -2.51 -12.48 -7.25
N TRP A 381 -2.57 -11.39 -6.48
CA TRP A 381 -3.80 -11.01 -5.80
C TRP A 381 -4.79 -10.21 -6.66
N LEU A 382 -4.31 -9.48 -7.65
CA LEU A 382 -5.17 -8.59 -8.44
C LEU A 382 -5.51 -9.12 -9.83
N LYS A 383 -4.76 -10.10 -10.37
CA LYS A 383 -5.04 -10.67 -11.70
C LYS A 383 -5.77 -12.01 -11.67
N GLN A 384 -5.71 -12.74 -10.57
CA GLN A 384 -6.48 -13.99 -10.47
C GLN A 384 -7.97 -13.70 -10.59
N SER A 385 -8.66 -14.42 -11.46
CA SER A 385 -10.09 -14.38 -11.59
C SER A 385 -10.72 -14.74 -10.24
N SER A 386 -11.76 -14.02 -9.83
CA SER A 386 -12.50 -14.22 -8.57
C SER A 386 -13.27 -15.56 -8.55
N THR A 387 -12.58 -16.69 -8.71
CA THR A 387 -13.15 -18.02 -8.49
C THR A 387 -12.85 -18.55 -7.08
N ALA A 388 -12.10 -17.79 -6.27
CA ALA A 388 -11.81 -18.16 -4.90
C ALA A 388 -12.40 -17.14 -3.93
N ALA A 389 -13.46 -17.58 -3.24
CA ALA A 389 -13.99 -17.07 -1.97
C ALA A 389 -14.73 -15.73 -1.98
N SER A 390 -16.03 -15.79 -2.23
CA SER A 390 -16.96 -15.09 -1.33
C SER A 390 -17.01 -15.88 -0.01
N PRO A 391 -16.92 -15.24 1.15
CA PRO A 391 -17.15 -15.88 2.45
C PRO A 391 -18.59 -16.36 2.62
#